data_b69d89d62bee116bdb12e5308c0b361f
#
_entry.id   b69d89d62bee116bdb12e5308c0b361f
#
_cell.length_a   1.000
_cell.length_b   1.000
_cell.length_c   1.000
_cell.angle_alpha   90.00
_cell.angle_beta   90.00
_cell.angle_gamma   90.00
#
_symmetry.space_group_name_H-M   'P 1'
#
loop_
_entity.id
_entity.type
_entity.pdbx_description
1 polymer ?
#
loop_
_entity_poly.entity_id
_entity_poly.type
_entity_poly.pdbx_seq_one_letter_code
_entity_poly.pdbx_strand_id
1 'polypeptide(L)'
;MWTSINQALNIIDNFVWGVPLMVLIIAGGLLLTIRLGLLQIRKLPLALKWMLQNEEGGKGEISSFSALCTALSATIGTGNIVGVATAVCAGGPGALFWMVVAAFLGMATKYSEGLLAVKYRTVAEDGHSLGGPFYYIELGMGKNFKWLAKIFAFFGVCVGLFGIGTFSQVNGISSAVHGFFDPNDAFTVKILPFLGEYSWSVVIASLILSFCVAAVLIGGVKRIASVSQIIVPFMAVIYFVFAVILICCNITKVPAAFATIVTAAFSPKAIPGGAVGSMLIAMQKGVARGIFSNEAGLGSAPIAAAAAQTNSPVRQGLVSMTGTFIDTIIICTLTGLSIVLTGAWQVEGLEGVQVTTYAFQHGLPFPAQFSSFILMLCLVFFAFTTILGWDYYSERCLEYLSGGNMKHVKIFRWIYILAVFIGPYMTVSAVWTIADIFNGLMAIPNMIALFALSGVIVKETRAFFQHAKEEALAEHRSFEEVCEENLNEEEAPAN
;
A
#
# COMPACT_ATOMS: atom_id res chain seq x y z
N MET A 1 33.00 6.30 -1.46
CA MET A 1 32.27 5.61 -0.39
C MET A 1 30.76 5.51 -0.71
N TRP A 2 30.02 6.60 -0.92
CA TRP A 2 28.59 6.55 -1.25
C TRP A 2 28.28 5.80 -2.55
N THR A 3 29.08 5.97 -3.59
CA THR A 3 28.92 5.25 -4.88
C THR A 3 29.01 3.72 -4.70
N SER A 4 29.98 3.26 -3.88
CA SER A 4 30.14 1.82 -3.59
C SER A 4 29.00 1.27 -2.74
N ILE A 5 28.47 2.06 -1.81
CA ILE A 5 27.30 1.68 -1.00
C ILE A 5 26.06 1.57 -1.90
N ASN A 6 25.80 2.54 -2.76
CA ASN A 6 24.69 2.51 -3.69
C ASN A 6 24.78 1.33 -4.68
N GLN A 7 25.97 1.00 -5.14
CA GLN A 7 26.18 -0.18 -5.98
C GLN A 7 25.86 -1.49 -5.24
N ALA A 8 26.30 -1.62 -3.99
CA ALA A 8 26.00 -2.79 -3.18
C ALA A 8 24.49 -2.90 -2.89
N LEU A 9 23.83 -1.80 -2.55
CA LEU A 9 22.37 -1.76 -2.34
C LEU A 9 21.61 -2.17 -3.61
N ASN A 10 22.01 -1.67 -4.78
CA ASN A 10 21.37 -2.04 -6.05
C ASN A 10 21.57 -3.52 -6.40
N ILE A 11 22.73 -4.12 -6.07
CA ILE A 11 22.95 -5.57 -6.27
C ILE A 11 22.00 -6.37 -5.38
N ILE A 12 21.86 -5.98 -4.10
CA ILE A 12 20.95 -6.64 -3.16
C ILE A 12 19.48 -6.47 -3.60
N ASP A 13 19.08 -5.27 -4.01
CA ASP A 13 17.73 -4.99 -4.50
C ASP A 13 17.39 -5.82 -5.74
N ASN A 14 18.26 -5.86 -6.72
CA ASN A 14 18.08 -6.68 -7.92
C ASN A 14 18.04 -8.19 -7.61
N PHE A 15 18.67 -8.64 -6.56
CA PHE A 15 18.59 -10.02 -6.09
C PHE A 15 17.24 -10.28 -5.40
N VAL A 16 16.82 -9.40 -4.49
CA VAL A 16 15.58 -9.53 -3.72
C VAL A 16 14.37 -9.42 -4.63
N TRP A 17 14.30 -8.35 -5.47
CA TRP A 17 13.21 -8.17 -6.45
C TRP A 17 13.47 -8.86 -7.79
N GLY A 18 14.34 -9.85 -7.78
CA GLY A 18 14.61 -10.69 -8.94
C GLY A 18 13.42 -11.57 -9.33
N VAL A 19 13.63 -12.34 -10.41
CA VAL A 19 12.61 -13.26 -10.94
C VAL A 19 12.01 -14.19 -9.87
N PRO A 20 12.76 -14.72 -8.88
CA PRO A 20 12.18 -15.64 -7.89
C PRO A 20 11.07 -15.01 -7.04
N LEU A 21 11.25 -13.79 -6.52
CA LEU A 21 10.23 -13.13 -5.71
C LEU A 21 9.01 -12.73 -6.54
N MET A 22 9.23 -12.19 -7.75
CA MET A 22 8.14 -11.90 -8.67
C MET A 22 7.29 -13.15 -8.99
N VAL A 23 7.95 -14.25 -9.31
CA VAL A 23 7.27 -15.53 -9.57
C VAL A 23 6.49 -15.98 -8.34
N LEU A 24 7.09 -15.89 -7.15
CA LEU A 24 6.44 -16.27 -5.89
C LEU A 24 5.14 -15.47 -5.66
N ILE A 25 5.17 -14.16 -5.85
CA ILE A 25 4.01 -13.30 -5.61
C ILE A 25 2.93 -13.50 -6.69
N ILE A 26 3.32 -13.49 -7.96
CA ILE A 26 2.37 -13.68 -9.08
C ILE A 26 1.77 -15.09 -9.04
N ALA A 27 2.59 -16.13 -8.82
CA ALA A 27 2.10 -17.50 -8.71
C ALA A 27 1.18 -17.69 -7.50
N GLY A 28 1.50 -17.05 -6.36
CA GLY A 28 0.63 -17.06 -5.18
C GLY A 28 -0.71 -16.40 -5.43
N GLY A 29 -0.71 -15.20 -6.01
CA GLY A 29 -1.94 -14.51 -6.40
C GLY A 29 -2.76 -15.29 -7.43
N LEU A 30 -2.11 -15.91 -8.41
CA LEU A 30 -2.76 -16.76 -9.40
C LEU A 30 -3.35 -18.03 -8.77
N LEU A 31 -2.60 -18.71 -7.93
CA LEU A 31 -3.07 -19.89 -7.19
C LEU A 31 -4.32 -19.57 -6.38
N LEU A 32 -4.29 -18.48 -5.61
CA LEU A 32 -5.43 -18.05 -4.80
C LEU A 32 -6.62 -17.64 -5.69
N THR A 33 -6.38 -16.92 -6.77
CA THR A 33 -7.40 -16.53 -7.76
C THR A 33 -8.13 -17.77 -8.32
N ILE A 34 -7.37 -18.80 -8.72
CA ILE A 34 -7.94 -20.04 -9.26
C ILE A 34 -8.69 -20.83 -8.17
N ARG A 35 -8.06 -21.03 -7.00
CA ARG A 35 -8.65 -21.81 -5.91
C ARG A 35 -9.92 -21.20 -5.32
N LEU A 36 -10.02 -19.85 -5.34
CA LEU A 36 -11.17 -19.09 -4.90
C LEU A 36 -12.20 -18.84 -6.02
N GLY A 37 -11.94 -19.32 -7.25
CA GLY A 37 -12.86 -19.24 -8.38
C GLY A 37 -13.14 -17.81 -8.82
N LEU A 38 -12.10 -16.98 -9.02
CA LEU A 38 -12.21 -15.58 -9.43
C LEU A 38 -13.09 -14.74 -8.46
N LEU A 39 -12.93 -14.97 -7.16
CA LEU A 39 -13.72 -14.32 -6.12
C LEU A 39 -13.67 -12.80 -6.24
N GLN A 40 -12.52 -12.23 -6.60
CA GLN A 40 -12.32 -10.79 -6.78
C GLN A 40 -13.19 -10.16 -7.90
N ILE A 41 -13.71 -10.96 -8.82
CA ILE A 41 -14.72 -10.50 -9.81
C ILE A 41 -16.12 -10.74 -9.25
N ARG A 42 -16.37 -11.99 -8.85
CA ARG A 42 -17.72 -12.47 -8.50
C ARG A 42 -18.31 -11.82 -7.27
N LYS A 43 -17.44 -11.42 -6.33
CA LYS A 43 -17.84 -10.88 -5.02
C LYS A 43 -17.41 -9.43 -4.82
N LEU A 44 -16.88 -8.76 -5.86
CA LEU A 44 -16.52 -7.35 -5.76
C LEU A 44 -17.71 -6.44 -5.41
N PRO A 45 -18.91 -6.59 -5.99
CA PRO A 45 -20.05 -5.76 -5.58
C PRO A 45 -20.38 -5.92 -4.10
N LEU A 46 -20.38 -7.15 -3.58
CA LEU A 46 -20.61 -7.44 -2.17
C LEU A 46 -19.50 -6.85 -1.28
N ALA A 47 -18.25 -6.94 -1.72
CA ALA A 47 -17.09 -6.36 -1.01
C ALA A 47 -17.21 -4.84 -0.88
N LEU A 48 -17.61 -4.14 -1.96
CA LEU A 48 -17.83 -2.70 -1.97
C LEU A 48 -19.00 -2.28 -1.08
N LYS A 49 -20.06 -3.08 -1.02
CA LYS A 49 -21.19 -2.87 -0.12
C LYS A 49 -20.73 -2.99 1.34
N TRP A 50 -20.06 -4.08 1.69
CA TRP A 50 -19.60 -4.32 3.06
C TRP A 50 -18.50 -3.39 3.54
N MET A 51 -17.74 -2.83 2.62
CA MET A 51 -16.75 -1.78 2.93
C MET A 51 -17.41 -0.56 3.61
N LEU A 52 -18.64 -0.22 3.21
CA LEU A 52 -19.38 0.94 3.72
C LEU A 52 -20.30 0.61 4.91
N GLN A 53 -20.52 -0.66 5.20
CA GLN A 53 -21.36 -1.13 6.30
C GLN A 53 -20.51 -1.54 7.49
N ASN A 54 -20.84 -1.02 8.67
CA ASN A 54 -20.25 -1.46 9.92
C ASN A 54 -21.05 -2.65 10.47
N GLU A 55 -20.34 -3.57 11.13
CA GLU A 55 -20.93 -4.68 11.88
C GLU A 55 -21.09 -4.24 13.34
N GLU A 56 -22.31 -4.34 13.88
CA GLU A 56 -22.58 -4.04 15.28
C GLU A 56 -22.25 -5.27 16.14
N GLY A 57 -21.56 -5.09 17.27
CA GLY A 57 -21.28 -6.19 18.22
C GLY A 57 -20.04 -7.02 17.92
N GLY A 58 -19.38 -6.85 16.77
CA GLY A 58 -18.17 -7.62 16.42
C GLY A 58 -16.99 -7.36 17.35
N LYS A 59 -16.16 -8.38 17.61
CA LYS A 59 -14.91 -8.24 18.36
C LYS A 59 -13.90 -7.42 17.54
N GLY A 60 -13.25 -6.44 18.17
CA GLY A 60 -12.24 -5.57 17.53
C GLY A 60 -12.21 -4.19 18.18
N GLU A 61 -11.25 -3.36 17.77
CA GLU A 61 -11.00 -2.05 18.39
C GLU A 61 -11.62 -0.89 17.59
N ILE A 62 -11.75 -1.05 16.30
CA ILE A 62 -12.17 -0.02 15.34
C ILE A 62 -13.13 -0.60 14.32
N SER A 63 -14.05 0.21 13.78
CA SER A 63 -14.99 -0.26 12.76
C SER A 63 -14.28 -0.84 11.53
N SER A 64 -14.94 -1.72 10.77
CA SER A 64 -14.37 -2.31 9.54
C SER A 64 -13.97 -1.23 8.53
N PHE A 65 -14.76 -0.16 8.42
CA PHE A 65 -14.42 1.00 7.59
C PHE A 65 -13.16 1.73 8.10
N SER A 66 -13.05 1.95 9.41
CA SER A 66 -11.85 2.58 10.00
C SER A 66 -10.61 1.71 9.84
N ALA A 67 -10.75 0.37 9.95
CA ALA A 67 -9.66 -0.57 9.70
C ALA A 67 -9.22 -0.55 8.23
N LEU A 68 -10.17 -0.49 7.29
CA LEU A 68 -9.87 -0.32 5.87
C LEU A 68 -9.18 1.03 5.60
N CYS A 69 -9.69 2.13 6.17
CA CYS A 69 -9.06 3.44 6.02
C CYS A 69 -7.63 3.45 6.62
N THR A 70 -7.40 2.74 7.74
CA THR A 70 -6.06 2.57 8.31
C THR A 70 -5.15 1.75 7.37
N ALA A 71 -5.68 0.69 6.76
CA ALA A 71 -4.94 -0.05 5.74
C ALA A 71 -4.69 0.79 4.47
N LEU A 72 -5.68 1.52 3.99
CA LEU A 72 -5.54 2.42 2.85
C LEU A 72 -4.60 3.60 3.15
N SER A 73 -4.55 4.07 4.40
CA SER A 73 -3.60 5.11 4.79
C SER A 73 -2.15 4.66 4.62
N ALA A 74 -1.87 3.39 4.89
CA ALA A 74 -0.55 2.82 4.69
C ALA A 74 -0.22 2.57 3.21
N THR A 75 -1.22 2.25 2.38
CA THR A 75 -1.04 1.88 0.97
C THR A 75 -1.08 3.08 0.02
N ILE A 76 -2.06 3.98 0.17
CA ILE A 76 -2.18 5.17 -0.69
C ILE A 76 -1.16 6.22 -0.25
N GLY A 77 0.00 6.21 -0.89
CA GLY A 77 1.15 7.02 -0.54
C GLY A 77 1.91 7.56 -1.75
N THR A 78 3.21 7.77 -1.58
CA THR A 78 4.10 8.14 -2.69
C THR A 78 4.12 7.09 -3.80
N GLY A 79 3.81 5.83 -3.48
CA GLY A 79 3.70 4.74 -4.45
C GLY A 79 2.76 5.04 -5.61
N ASN A 80 1.60 5.62 -5.31
CA ASN A 80 0.56 5.91 -6.30
C ASN A 80 0.90 7.07 -7.26
N ILE A 81 1.77 7.95 -6.88
CA ILE A 81 2.17 9.14 -7.66
C ILE A 81 3.60 8.97 -8.18
N VAL A 82 4.57 8.90 -7.27
CA VAL A 82 6.00 8.78 -7.58
C VAL A 82 6.36 7.38 -8.07
N GLY A 83 5.82 6.35 -7.42
CA GLY A 83 6.08 4.94 -7.77
C GLY A 83 5.58 4.59 -9.17
N VAL A 84 4.36 5.02 -9.52
CA VAL A 84 3.81 4.84 -10.88
C VAL A 84 4.65 5.57 -11.93
N ALA A 85 5.02 6.83 -11.66
CA ALA A 85 5.89 7.59 -12.56
C ALA A 85 7.23 6.87 -12.79
N THR A 86 7.86 6.41 -11.71
CA THR A 86 9.12 5.65 -11.76
C THR A 86 8.96 4.34 -12.56
N ALA A 87 7.84 3.63 -12.38
CA ALA A 87 7.56 2.41 -13.14
C ALA A 87 7.44 2.67 -14.64
N VAL A 88 6.67 3.71 -15.01
CA VAL A 88 6.45 4.05 -16.42
C VAL A 88 7.71 4.61 -17.08
N CYS A 89 8.51 5.43 -16.39
CA CYS A 89 9.78 5.92 -16.92
C CYS A 89 10.82 4.82 -17.08
N ALA A 90 10.94 3.89 -16.12
CA ALA A 90 11.94 2.84 -16.14
C ALA A 90 11.54 1.61 -16.99
N GLY A 91 10.26 1.27 -17.02
CA GLY A 91 9.71 0.09 -17.71
C GLY A 91 8.92 0.40 -18.99
N GLY A 92 8.79 1.68 -19.34
CA GLY A 92 7.90 2.14 -20.41
C GLY A 92 6.43 2.07 -20.01
N PRO A 93 5.51 2.54 -20.89
CA PRO A 93 4.05 2.52 -20.65
C PRO A 93 3.51 1.13 -20.34
N GLY A 94 4.15 0.06 -20.82
CA GLY A 94 3.77 -1.33 -20.56
C GLY A 94 3.88 -1.73 -19.08
N ALA A 95 4.66 -1.02 -18.28
CA ALA A 95 4.74 -1.25 -16.84
C ALA A 95 3.37 -1.05 -16.15
N LEU A 96 2.55 -0.10 -16.63
CA LEU A 96 1.19 0.12 -16.12
C LEU A 96 0.29 -1.10 -16.36
N PHE A 97 0.37 -1.75 -17.52
CA PHE A 97 -0.37 -2.97 -17.79
C PHE A 97 -0.04 -4.07 -16.76
N TRP A 98 1.24 -4.32 -16.54
CA TRP A 98 1.68 -5.35 -15.61
C TRP A 98 1.38 -5.01 -14.14
N MET A 99 1.37 -3.72 -13.80
CA MET A 99 0.93 -3.23 -12.50
C MET A 99 -0.54 -3.58 -12.25
N VAL A 100 -1.43 -3.35 -13.22
CA VAL A 100 -2.86 -3.68 -13.14
C VAL A 100 -3.07 -5.20 -13.06
N VAL A 101 -2.34 -5.98 -13.84
CA VAL A 101 -2.39 -7.46 -13.77
C VAL A 101 -1.96 -7.97 -12.40
N ALA A 102 -0.85 -7.45 -11.86
CA ALA A 102 -0.38 -7.81 -10.52
C ALA A 102 -1.40 -7.44 -9.44
N ALA A 103 -2.02 -6.26 -9.54
CA ALA A 103 -3.07 -5.82 -8.62
C ALA A 103 -4.32 -6.71 -8.69
N PHE A 104 -4.75 -7.09 -9.89
CA PHE A 104 -5.88 -8.00 -10.07
C PHE A 104 -5.65 -9.36 -9.36
N LEU A 105 -4.47 -9.94 -9.50
CA LEU A 105 -4.08 -11.14 -8.77
C LEU A 105 -3.89 -10.86 -7.28
N GLY A 106 -3.34 -9.71 -6.94
CA GLY A 106 -3.13 -9.21 -5.59
C GLY A 106 -4.43 -9.03 -4.79
N MET A 107 -5.56 -8.76 -5.45
CA MET A 107 -6.86 -8.71 -4.78
C MET A 107 -7.21 -10.03 -4.08
N ALA A 108 -6.97 -11.18 -4.72
CA ALA A 108 -7.18 -12.49 -4.09
C ALA A 108 -6.18 -12.76 -2.95
N THR A 109 -4.95 -12.25 -3.08
CA THR A 109 -3.94 -12.29 -2.02
C THR A 109 -4.40 -11.47 -0.82
N LYS A 110 -4.82 -10.23 -1.03
CA LYS A 110 -5.29 -9.32 0.00
C LYS A 110 -6.55 -9.84 0.73
N TYR A 111 -7.47 -10.46 -0.03
CA TYR A 111 -8.59 -11.21 0.54
C TYR A 111 -8.11 -12.27 1.54
N SER A 112 -7.16 -13.07 1.11
CA SER A 112 -6.61 -14.17 1.90
C SER A 112 -5.90 -13.69 3.16
N GLU A 113 -5.14 -12.62 3.05
CA GLU A 113 -4.46 -11.95 4.16
C GLU A 113 -5.44 -11.42 5.20
N GLY A 114 -6.50 -10.71 4.76
CA GLY A 114 -7.54 -10.18 5.63
C GLY A 114 -8.33 -11.28 6.35
N LEU A 115 -8.67 -12.35 5.64
CA LEU A 115 -9.33 -13.53 6.22
C LEU A 115 -8.48 -14.17 7.31
N LEU A 116 -7.20 -14.44 7.05
CA LEU A 116 -6.30 -15.05 8.02
C LEU A 116 -6.04 -14.15 9.22
N ALA A 117 -6.00 -12.83 9.02
CA ALA A 117 -5.80 -11.86 10.07
C ALA A 117 -6.88 -11.95 11.15
N VAL A 118 -8.15 -12.05 10.76
CA VAL A 118 -9.28 -12.19 11.68
C VAL A 118 -9.37 -13.60 12.25
N LYS A 119 -9.17 -14.64 11.43
CA LYS A 119 -9.23 -16.03 11.87
C LYS A 119 -8.22 -16.38 12.96
N TYR A 120 -7.02 -15.84 12.89
CA TYR A 120 -5.93 -16.15 13.82
C TYR A 120 -5.58 -14.98 14.74
N ARG A 121 -6.46 -13.98 14.87
CA ARG A 121 -6.24 -12.89 15.83
C ARG A 121 -6.39 -13.40 17.28
N THR A 122 -5.66 -12.75 18.15
CA THR A 122 -5.73 -12.90 19.60
C THR A 122 -6.04 -11.57 20.25
N VAL A 123 -6.34 -11.55 21.52
CA VAL A 123 -6.59 -10.35 22.30
C VAL A 123 -5.53 -10.25 23.39
N ALA A 124 -4.91 -9.09 23.54
CA ALA A 124 -3.94 -8.83 24.60
C ALA A 124 -4.64 -8.63 25.94
N GLU A 125 -3.87 -8.63 27.04
CA GLU A 125 -4.38 -8.47 28.42
C GLU A 125 -5.14 -7.14 28.62
N ASP A 126 -4.78 -6.08 27.89
CA ASP A 126 -5.44 -4.78 27.92
C ASP A 126 -6.63 -4.67 26.96
N GLY A 127 -7.01 -5.75 26.28
CA GLY A 127 -8.16 -5.87 25.40
C GLY A 127 -7.91 -5.45 23.95
N HIS A 128 -6.68 -5.02 23.56
CA HIS A 128 -6.44 -4.71 22.16
C HIS A 128 -6.23 -5.94 21.29
N SER A 129 -6.59 -5.83 20.01
CA SER A 129 -6.53 -6.92 19.05
C SER A 129 -5.10 -7.12 18.53
N LEU A 130 -4.64 -8.36 18.57
CA LEU A 130 -3.34 -8.80 18.08
C LEU A 130 -3.52 -9.74 16.89
N GLY A 131 -3.01 -9.37 15.73
CA GLY A 131 -3.11 -10.21 14.54
C GLY A 131 -2.13 -9.77 13.45
N GLY A 132 -2.19 -10.45 12.32
CA GLY A 132 -1.29 -10.22 11.20
C GLY A 132 -0.43 -11.45 10.90
N PRO A 133 0.54 -11.35 9.96
CA PRO A 133 1.29 -12.50 9.49
C PRO A 133 2.01 -13.28 10.58
N PHE A 134 2.60 -12.60 11.54
CA PHE A 134 3.31 -13.27 12.62
C PHE A 134 2.39 -14.15 13.47
N TYR A 135 1.10 -13.80 13.61
CA TYR A 135 0.14 -14.63 14.32
C TYR A 135 -0.37 -15.81 13.46
N TYR A 136 -0.75 -15.58 12.21
CA TYR A 136 -1.21 -16.71 11.41
C TYR A 136 -0.06 -17.64 10.96
N ILE A 137 1.19 -17.17 10.94
CA ILE A 137 2.36 -18.06 10.81
C ILE A 137 2.52 -18.92 12.06
N GLU A 138 2.54 -18.31 13.26
CA GLU A 138 2.76 -19.05 14.52
C GLU A 138 1.59 -19.96 14.88
N LEU A 139 0.34 -19.48 14.75
CA LEU A 139 -0.86 -20.22 15.14
C LEU A 139 -1.41 -21.10 14.02
N GLY A 140 -1.39 -20.62 12.79
CA GLY A 140 -1.95 -21.33 11.64
C GLY A 140 -1.03 -22.41 11.07
N MET A 141 0.27 -22.13 10.94
CA MET A 141 1.25 -23.12 10.50
C MET A 141 1.82 -23.96 11.64
N GLY A 142 1.69 -23.48 12.88
CA GLY A 142 2.12 -24.14 14.09
C GLY A 142 3.38 -23.53 14.72
N LYS A 143 3.58 -23.82 16.01
CA LYS A 143 4.66 -23.25 16.86
C LYS A 143 6.07 -23.44 16.31
N ASN A 144 6.29 -24.48 15.50
CA ASN A 144 7.59 -24.73 14.86
C ASN A 144 7.99 -23.66 13.86
N PHE A 145 7.04 -22.85 13.36
CA PHE A 145 7.27 -21.77 12.43
C PHE A 145 7.41 -20.38 13.11
N LYS A 146 7.49 -20.35 14.44
CA LYS A 146 7.69 -19.08 15.19
C LYS A 146 8.92 -18.29 14.74
N TRP A 147 9.97 -18.96 14.30
CA TRP A 147 11.15 -18.30 13.75
C TRP A 147 10.83 -17.48 12.48
N LEU A 148 9.97 -18.02 11.60
CA LEU A 148 9.53 -17.36 10.38
C LEU A 148 8.66 -16.13 10.71
N ALA A 149 7.79 -16.26 11.72
CA ALA A 149 6.98 -15.16 12.25
C ALA A 149 7.87 -14.00 12.78
N LYS A 150 8.96 -14.34 13.51
CA LYS A 150 9.92 -13.35 14.00
C LYS A 150 10.70 -12.67 12.87
N ILE A 151 11.07 -13.41 11.81
CA ILE A 151 11.71 -12.82 10.62
C ILE A 151 10.78 -11.82 9.95
N PHE A 152 9.50 -12.17 9.76
CA PHE A 152 8.50 -11.25 9.23
C PHE A 152 8.43 -9.98 10.08
N ALA A 153 8.24 -10.14 11.39
CA ALA A 153 8.08 -9.01 12.30
C ALA A 153 9.35 -8.11 12.34
N PHE A 154 10.54 -8.69 12.26
CA PHE A 154 11.79 -7.93 12.17
C PHE A 154 11.82 -7.06 10.90
N PHE A 155 11.51 -7.64 9.75
CA PHE A 155 11.46 -6.87 8.51
C PHE A 155 10.34 -5.83 8.54
N GLY A 156 9.19 -6.12 9.17
CA GLY A 156 8.12 -5.14 9.34
C GLY A 156 8.54 -3.90 10.14
N VAL A 157 9.37 -4.07 11.17
CA VAL A 157 9.97 -2.94 11.90
C VAL A 157 10.94 -2.16 10.99
N CYS A 158 11.77 -2.86 10.23
CA CYS A 158 12.74 -2.22 9.32
C CYS A 158 12.05 -1.45 8.20
N VAL A 159 10.98 -2.00 7.59
CA VAL A 159 10.20 -1.35 6.55
C VAL A 159 9.57 -0.05 7.05
N GLY A 160 8.99 -0.06 8.24
CA GLY A 160 8.43 1.16 8.81
C GLY A 160 9.49 2.21 9.09
N LEU A 161 10.60 1.82 9.74
CA LEU A 161 11.60 2.77 10.20
C LEU A 161 12.51 3.31 9.09
N PHE A 162 12.90 2.47 8.13
CA PHE A 162 13.90 2.81 7.10
C PHE A 162 13.36 2.75 5.67
N GLY A 163 12.12 2.34 5.48
CA GLY A 163 11.56 2.06 4.17
C GLY A 163 10.35 2.90 3.81
N ILE A 164 9.31 2.19 3.40
CA ILE A 164 8.07 2.78 2.91
C ILE A 164 7.32 3.59 3.97
N GLY A 165 7.53 3.28 5.27
CA GLY A 165 6.83 3.94 6.36
C GLY A 165 7.33 5.35 6.67
N THR A 166 8.62 5.64 6.44
CA THR A 166 9.21 6.94 6.79
C THR A 166 9.92 7.57 5.62
N PHE A 167 11.13 7.12 5.31
CA PHE A 167 12.07 7.84 4.45
C PHE A 167 11.54 8.11 3.04
N SER A 168 10.90 7.14 2.41
CA SER A 168 10.36 7.32 1.05
C SER A 168 9.20 8.32 1.02
N GLN A 169 8.34 8.30 2.06
CA GLN A 169 7.20 9.22 2.15
C GLN A 169 7.66 10.65 2.43
N VAL A 170 8.51 10.80 3.43
CA VAL A 170 9.01 12.12 3.82
C VAL A 170 9.84 12.76 2.72
N ASN A 171 10.63 11.96 2.01
CA ASN A 171 11.38 12.40 0.84
C ASN A 171 10.44 12.84 -0.30
N GLY A 172 9.37 12.09 -0.56
CA GLY A 172 8.35 12.48 -1.53
C GLY A 172 7.67 13.80 -1.17
N ILE A 173 7.28 14.00 0.10
CA ILE A 173 6.71 15.26 0.60
C ILE A 173 7.70 16.40 0.40
N SER A 174 8.92 16.26 0.88
CA SER A 174 9.92 17.33 0.82
C SER A 174 10.27 17.70 -0.62
N SER A 175 10.39 16.72 -1.54
CA SER A 175 10.62 16.98 -2.95
C SER A 175 9.46 17.73 -3.61
N ALA A 176 8.21 17.40 -3.27
CA ALA A 176 7.04 18.08 -3.82
C ALA A 176 6.91 19.52 -3.28
N VAL A 177 7.13 19.70 -1.97
CA VAL A 177 7.09 21.02 -1.33
C VAL A 177 8.23 21.91 -1.84
N HIS A 178 9.45 21.37 -1.95
CA HIS A 178 10.60 22.06 -2.52
C HIS A 178 10.33 22.50 -3.96
N GLY A 179 9.89 21.58 -4.82
CA GLY A 179 9.60 21.87 -6.22
C GLY A 179 8.49 22.90 -6.43
N PHE A 180 7.60 23.10 -5.44
CA PHE A 180 6.54 24.12 -5.50
C PHE A 180 6.95 25.47 -4.91
N PHE A 181 7.58 25.49 -3.72
CA PHE A 181 7.85 26.73 -2.98
C PHE A 181 9.22 27.33 -3.21
N ASP A 182 10.23 26.52 -3.54
CA ASP A 182 11.61 26.97 -3.70
C ASP A 182 12.39 26.15 -4.76
N PRO A 183 11.88 26.09 -6.03
CA PRO A 183 12.46 25.27 -7.08
C PRO A 183 13.89 25.66 -7.48
N ASN A 184 14.35 26.85 -7.08
CA ASN A 184 15.65 27.42 -7.46
C ASN A 184 16.64 27.50 -6.30
N ASP A 185 16.34 26.87 -5.14
CA ASP A 185 17.19 26.96 -3.94
C ASP A 185 17.57 28.39 -3.55
N ALA A 186 16.57 29.30 -3.59
CA ALA A 186 16.80 30.74 -3.39
C ALA A 186 17.36 31.05 -1.99
N PHE A 187 17.04 30.22 -1.00
CA PHE A 187 17.54 30.32 0.35
C PHE A 187 17.81 28.96 0.96
N THR A 188 19.09 28.68 1.27
CA THR A 188 19.53 27.43 1.89
C THR A 188 19.83 27.59 3.38
N VAL A 189 19.58 26.56 4.16
CA VAL A 189 19.80 26.51 5.60
C VAL A 189 20.71 25.32 5.92
N LYS A 190 21.71 25.55 6.77
CA LYS A 190 22.59 24.51 7.31
C LYS A 190 22.09 24.10 8.68
N ILE A 191 21.48 22.90 8.76
CA ILE A 191 20.86 22.43 10.02
C ILE A 191 21.90 21.88 10.97
N LEU A 192 22.81 21.05 10.48
CA LEU A 192 23.88 20.43 11.27
C LEU A 192 25.20 20.47 10.48
N PRO A 193 26.36 20.56 11.16
CA PRO A 193 27.66 20.71 10.51
C PRO A 193 28.03 19.60 9.53
N PHE A 194 27.45 18.41 9.71
CA PHE A 194 27.72 17.20 8.91
C PHE A 194 26.61 16.88 7.88
N LEU A 195 25.44 17.53 7.97
CA LEU A 195 24.42 17.54 6.95
C LEU A 195 24.64 18.72 6.02
N GLY A 196 24.46 18.54 4.74
CA GLY A 196 24.65 19.59 3.72
C GLY A 196 23.75 20.82 3.95
N GLU A 197 23.72 21.68 2.97
CA GLU A 197 22.78 22.82 2.90
C GLU A 197 21.49 22.35 2.20
N TYR A 198 20.36 22.71 2.76
CA TYR A 198 19.05 22.34 2.27
C TYR A 198 18.15 23.56 2.11
N SER A 199 17.25 23.54 1.15
CA SER A 199 16.27 24.60 0.98
C SER A 199 15.44 24.80 2.25
N TRP A 200 15.16 26.06 2.58
CA TRP A 200 14.32 26.42 3.72
C TRP A 200 12.96 25.71 3.70
N SER A 201 12.39 25.48 2.49
CA SER A 201 11.11 24.81 2.30
C SER A 201 11.15 23.35 2.79
N VAL A 202 12.25 22.64 2.55
CA VAL A 202 12.48 21.27 3.03
C VAL A 202 12.56 21.24 4.56
N VAL A 203 13.28 22.20 5.17
CA VAL A 203 13.46 22.29 6.62
C VAL A 203 12.14 22.57 7.33
N ILE A 204 11.37 23.55 6.85
CA ILE A 204 10.06 23.88 7.43
C ILE A 204 9.09 22.72 7.25
N ALA A 205 9.04 22.11 6.06
CA ALA A 205 8.19 20.96 5.80
C ALA A 205 8.51 19.81 6.76
N SER A 206 9.78 19.50 6.99
CA SER A 206 10.18 18.42 7.92
C SER A 206 9.78 18.68 9.35
N LEU A 207 9.87 19.93 9.82
CA LEU A 207 9.46 20.34 11.18
C LEU A 207 7.94 20.22 11.35
N ILE A 208 7.16 20.78 10.41
CA ILE A 208 5.69 20.72 10.44
C ILE A 208 5.23 19.27 10.38
N LEU A 209 5.79 18.49 9.47
CA LEU A 209 5.44 17.08 9.28
C LEU A 209 5.71 16.28 10.56
N SER A 210 6.91 16.42 11.15
CA SER A 210 7.28 15.72 12.39
C SER A 210 6.38 16.08 13.54
N PHE A 211 5.99 17.37 13.66
CA PHE A 211 5.04 17.82 14.68
C PHE A 211 3.66 17.21 14.45
N CYS A 212 3.13 17.22 13.23
CA CYS A 212 1.82 16.63 12.91
C CYS A 212 1.82 15.12 13.15
N VAL A 213 2.88 14.42 12.73
CA VAL A 213 3.04 12.98 12.98
C VAL A 213 3.07 12.70 14.47
N ALA A 214 3.90 13.40 15.24
CA ALA A 214 3.96 13.24 16.71
C ALA A 214 2.60 13.47 17.37
N ALA A 215 1.88 14.52 16.97
CA ALA A 215 0.56 14.86 17.50
C ALA A 215 -0.47 13.73 17.29
N VAL A 216 -0.37 12.96 16.21
CA VAL A 216 -1.26 11.83 15.94
C VAL A 216 -0.77 10.56 16.64
N LEU A 217 0.50 10.20 16.50
CA LEU A 217 1.06 8.95 17.00
C LEU A 217 0.97 8.80 18.52
N ILE A 218 1.13 9.88 19.27
CA ILE A 218 1.00 9.87 20.73
C ILE A 218 -0.40 9.39 21.17
N GLY A 219 -1.43 9.57 20.34
CA GLY A 219 -2.79 9.10 20.60
C GLY A 219 -3.05 7.61 20.28
N GLY A 220 -2.08 6.90 19.73
CA GLY A 220 -2.15 5.47 19.41
C GLY A 220 -3.13 5.12 18.28
N VAL A 221 -3.43 3.82 18.13
CA VAL A 221 -4.22 3.28 17.00
C VAL A 221 -5.58 3.95 16.79
N LYS A 222 -6.31 4.24 17.87
CA LYS A 222 -7.62 4.89 17.77
C LYS A 222 -7.55 6.28 17.14
N ARG A 223 -6.50 7.03 17.45
CA ARG A 223 -6.29 8.35 16.87
C ARG A 223 -5.80 8.26 15.42
N ILE A 224 -4.92 7.32 15.12
CA ILE A 224 -4.50 7.03 13.75
C ILE A 224 -5.72 6.66 12.89
N ALA A 225 -6.56 5.74 13.36
CA ALA A 225 -7.78 5.34 12.67
C ALA A 225 -8.77 6.51 12.48
N SER A 226 -8.97 7.34 13.51
CA SER A 226 -9.85 8.52 13.43
C SER A 226 -9.35 9.57 12.43
N VAL A 227 -8.05 9.76 12.31
CA VAL A 227 -7.45 10.67 11.34
C VAL A 227 -7.53 10.06 9.94
N SER A 228 -7.20 8.78 9.80
CA SER A 228 -7.19 8.07 8.52
C SER A 228 -8.60 8.00 7.90
N GLN A 229 -9.64 7.74 8.68
CA GLN A 229 -11.02 7.65 8.16
C GLN A 229 -11.56 8.97 7.60
N ILE A 230 -10.95 10.11 7.94
CA ILE A 230 -11.31 11.43 7.41
C ILE A 230 -10.41 11.77 6.22
N ILE A 231 -9.09 11.67 6.41
CA ILE A 231 -8.12 12.14 5.41
C ILE A 231 -8.11 11.22 4.19
N VAL A 232 -8.17 9.90 4.36
CA VAL A 232 -8.03 8.95 3.24
C VAL A 232 -9.16 9.11 2.21
N PRO A 233 -10.45 9.12 2.55
CA PRO A 233 -11.49 9.36 1.56
C PRO A 233 -11.38 10.76 0.91
N PHE A 234 -11.05 11.78 1.72
CA PHE A 234 -10.91 13.15 1.23
C PHE A 234 -9.79 13.27 0.18
N MET A 235 -8.60 12.76 0.48
CA MET A 235 -7.46 12.81 -0.44
C MET A 235 -7.70 11.98 -1.71
N ALA A 236 -8.30 10.79 -1.55
CA ALA A 236 -8.59 9.89 -2.67
C ALA A 236 -9.60 10.52 -3.64
N VAL A 237 -10.66 11.17 -3.10
CA VAL A 237 -11.67 11.86 -3.92
C VAL A 237 -11.07 13.05 -4.66
N ILE A 238 -10.28 13.90 -4.00
CA ILE A 238 -9.63 15.04 -4.65
C ILE A 238 -8.75 14.54 -5.81
N TYR A 239 -7.87 13.59 -5.53
CA TYR A 239 -6.98 13.05 -6.55
C TYR A 239 -7.76 12.44 -7.72
N PHE A 240 -8.76 11.61 -7.42
CA PHE A 240 -9.65 11.00 -8.41
C PHE A 240 -10.32 12.05 -9.31
N VAL A 241 -10.91 13.09 -8.74
CA VAL A 241 -11.60 14.14 -9.49
C VAL A 241 -10.65 14.85 -10.45
N PHE A 242 -9.49 15.28 -9.97
CA PHE A 242 -8.53 15.99 -10.85
C PHE A 242 -7.93 15.08 -11.92
N ALA A 243 -7.64 13.81 -11.59
CA ALA A 243 -7.15 12.86 -12.58
C ALA A 243 -8.22 12.53 -13.63
N VAL A 244 -9.49 12.42 -13.24
CA VAL A 244 -10.61 12.21 -14.18
C VAL A 244 -10.81 13.45 -15.06
N ILE A 245 -10.74 14.67 -14.52
CA ILE A 245 -10.79 15.90 -15.32
C ILE A 245 -9.67 15.91 -16.36
N LEU A 246 -8.44 15.56 -15.97
CA LEU A 246 -7.30 15.46 -16.89
C LEU A 246 -7.60 14.49 -18.04
N ILE A 247 -8.09 13.29 -17.72
CA ILE A 247 -8.42 12.27 -18.72
C ILE A 247 -9.56 12.74 -19.63
N CYS A 248 -10.61 13.34 -19.08
CA CYS A 248 -11.74 13.87 -19.85
C CYS A 248 -11.30 14.98 -20.81
N CYS A 249 -10.42 15.88 -20.38
CA CYS A 249 -9.85 16.93 -21.25
C CYS A 249 -8.98 16.36 -22.38
N ASN A 250 -8.46 15.14 -22.23
CA ASN A 250 -7.64 14.45 -23.22
C ASN A 250 -8.31 13.19 -23.79
N ILE A 251 -9.65 13.13 -23.74
CA ILE A 251 -10.42 11.92 -24.07
C ILE A 251 -10.13 11.35 -25.47
N THR A 252 -9.84 12.22 -26.44
CA THR A 252 -9.51 11.82 -27.82
C THR A 252 -8.18 11.06 -27.92
N LYS A 253 -7.27 11.24 -26.96
CA LYS A 253 -5.98 10.54 -26.91
C LYS A 253 -6.06 9.20 -26.14
N VAL A 254 -7.14 8.95 -25.41
CA VAL A 254 -7.29 7.76 -24.57
C VAL A 254 -7.15 6.44 -25.34
N PRO A 255 -7.80 6.24 -26.53
CA PRO A 255 -7.63 5.01 -27.29
C PRO A 255 -6.16 4.76 -27.71
N ALA A 256 -5.45 5.82 -28.12
CA ALA A 256 -4.04 5.73 -28.50
C ALA A 256 -3.15 5.41 -27.29
N ALA A 257 -3.43 6.01 -26.12
CA ALA A 257 -2.70 5.72 -24.88
C ALA A 257 -2.89 4.25 -24.46
N PHE A 258 -4.12 3.72 -24.52
CA PHE A 258 -4.39 2.30 -24.27
C PHE A 258 -3.64 1.38 -25.23
N ALA A 259 -3.67 1.68 -26.53
CA ALA A 259 -2.90 0.93 -27.51
C ALA A 259 -1.40 0.95 -27.20
N THR A 260 -0.86 2.11 -26.82
CA THR A 260 0.54 2.25 -26.41
C THR A 260 0.88 1.42 -25.18
N ILE A 261 0.02 1.44 -24.15
CA ILE A 261 0.22 0.65 -22.91
C ILE A 261 0.23 -0.85 -23.25
N VAL A 262 -0.77 -1.34 -23.99
CA VAL A 262 -0.88 -2.77 -24.32
C VAL A 262 0.26 -3.21 -25.24
N THR A 263 0.57 -2.47 -26.29
CA THR A 263 1.67 -2.82 -27.19
C THR A 263 3.02 -2.81 -26.48
N ALA A 264 3.28 -1.82 -25.64
CA ALA A 264 4.52 -1.74 -24.86
C ALA A 264 4.65 -2.88 -23.84
N ALA A 265 3.53 -3.38 -23.30
CA ALA A 265 3.55 -4.48 -22.33
C ALA A 265 4.07 -5.80 -22.91
N PHE A 266 3.90 -6.02 -24.23
CA PHE A 266 4.27 -7.27 -24.92
C PHE A 266 5.39 -7.08 -25.94
N SER A 267 5.95 -5.86 -26.07
CA SER A 267 7.03 -5.59 -27.01
C SER A 267 8.36 -6.13 -26.50
N PRO A 268 9.07 -6.97 -27.28
CA PRO A 268 10.40 -7.44 -26.93
C PRO A 268 11.50 -6.41 -27.22
N LYS A 269 11.18 -5.29 -27.88
CA LYS A 269 12.13 -4.28 -28.35
C LYS A 269 11.94 -2.95 -27.60
N ALA A 270 13.05 -2.22 -27.43
CA ALA A 270 13.01 -0.85 -26.93
C ALA A 270 12.12 0.04 -27.83
N ILE A 271 11.30 0.89 -27.22
CA ILE A 271 10.52 1.91 -27.93
C ILE A 271 11.48 3.05 -28.29
N PRO A 272 11.50 3.54 -29.54
CA PRO A 272 12.34 4.68 -29.93
C PRO A 272 12.02 5.90 -29.08
N GLY A 273 13.05 6.50 -28.47
CA GLY A 273 12.93 7.73 -27.66
C GLY A 273 12.88 7.56 -26.15
N GLY A 274 12.92 6.33 -25.65
CA GLY A 274 13.04 6.06 -24.21
C GLY A 274 13.90 4.84 -23.93
N ALA A 275 14.60 4.85 -22.84
CA ALA A 275 15.34 3.67 -22.39
C ALA A 275 14.35 2.57 -22.12
N VAL A 276 14.18 1.70 -23.02
CA VAL A 276 13.68 0.70 -22.93
C VAL A 276 13.10 -0.43 -22.61
N GLY A 277 12.35 -0.82 -22.63
CA GLY A 277 11.56 -1.87 -22.16
C GLY A 277 11.66 -3.17 -22.96
N SER A 278 12.40 -4.12 -22.56
CA SER A 278 12.03 -5.50 -22.79
C SER A 278 10.73 -5.77 -22.00
N MET A 279 9.85 -6.63 -22.50
CA MET A 279 8.65 -7.08 -21.78
C MET A 279 8.97 -7.47 -20.32
N LEU A 280 10.12 -8.08 -20.09
CA LEU A 280 10.58 -8.47 -18.74
C LEU A 280 10.83 -7.26 -17.85
N ILE A 281 11.42 -6.17 -18.36
CA ILE A 281 11.67 -4.96 -17.58
C ILE A 281 10.33 -4.25 -17.27
N ALA A 282 9.44 -4.13 -18.27
CA ALA A 282 8.12 -3.57 -18.04
C ALA A 282 7.34 -4.36 -16.99
N MET A 283 7.36 -5.69 -17.07
CA MET A 283 6.74 -6.57 -16.09
C MET A 283 7.39 -6.41 -14.72
N GLN A 284 8.71 -6.46 -14.61
CA GLN A 284 9.43 -6.32 -13.34
C GLN A 284 9.15 -4.99 -12.67
N LYS A 285 9.24 -3.88 -13.41
CA LYS A 285 9.01 -2.54 -12.85
C LYS A 285 7.53 -2.32 -12.51
N GLY A 286 6.61 -2.79 -13.36
CA GLY A 286 5.17 -2.70 -13.10
C GLY A 286 4.75 -3.50 -11.88
N VAL A 287 5.15 -4.77 -11.78
CA VAL A 287 4.83 -5.65 -10.65
C VAL A 287 5.43 -5.11 -9.35
N ALA A 288 6.74 -4.78 -9.34
CA ALA A 288 7.41 -4.30 -8.14
C ALA A 288 6.77 -3.01 -7.59
N ARG A 289 6.50 -2.03 -8.45
CA ARG A 289 5.88 -0.76 -8.04
C ARG A 289 4.40 -0.91 -7.72
N GLY A 290 3.68 -1.83 -8.39
CA GLY A 290 2.30 -2.18 -8.03
C GLY A 290 2.20 -2.77 -6.63
N ILE A 291 3.07 -3.72 -6.30
CA ILE A 291 3.14 -4.33 -4.96
C ILE A 291 3.60 -3.31 -3.91
N PHE A 292 4.55 -2.46 -4.24
CA PHE A 292 4.97 -1.37 -3.37
C PHE A 292 3.80 -0.44 -3.00
N SER A 293 2.89 -0.17 -3.95
CA SER A 293 1.71 0.67 -3.73
C SER A 293 0.64 -0.06 -2.92
N ASN A 294 0.14 -1.21 -3.40
CA ASN A 294 -1.02 -1.88 -2.81
C ASN A 294 -0.69 -2.87 -1.69
N GLU A 295 0.58 -3.18 -1.47
CA GLU A 295 1.08 -4.08 -0.43
C GLU A 295 0.51 -5.52 -0.48
N ALA A 296 -0.05 -5.97 -1.59
CA ALA A 296 -0.60 -7.32 -1.71
C ALA A 296 0.53 -8.37 -1.72
N GLY A 297 0.52 -9.26 -0.76
CA GLY A 297 1.58 -10.26 -0.55
C GLY A 297 2.70 -9.81 0.37
N LEU A 298 2.74 -8.53 0.78
CA LEU A 298 3.69 -8.05 1.77
C LEU A 298 3.31 -8.46 3.20
N GLY A 299 2.00 -8.63 3.48
CA GLY A 299 1.52 -9.01 4.82
C GLY A 299 1.39 -7.85 5.80
N SER A 300 1.51 -6.60 5.37
CA SER A 300 1.36 -5.41 6.22
C SER A 300 -0.10 -5.11 6.57
N ALA A 301 -0.97 -5.03 5.59
CA ALA A 301 -2.39 -4.69 5.77
C ALA A 301 -3.18 -5.64 6.70
N PRO A 302 -2.90 -6.96 6.77
CA PRO A 302 -3.52 -7.84 7.76
C PRO A 302 -3.36 -7.37 9.21
N ILE A 303 -2.32 -6.59 9.51
CA ILE A 303 -2.10 -6.04 10.87
C ILE A 303 -3.23 -5.06 11.24
N ALA A 304 -3.65 -4.19 10.31
CA ALA A 304 -4.81 -3.32 10.54
C ALA A 304 -6.13 -4.09 10.45
N ALA A 305 -6.24 -5.05 9.53
CA ALA A 305 -7.44 -5.86 9.36
C ALA A 305 -7.80 -6.65 10.63
N ALA A 306 -6.80 -7.06 11.42
CA ALA A 306 -7.02 -7.75 12.69
C ALA A 306 -7.70 -6.87 13.76
N ALA A 307 -7.58 -5.55 13.68
CA ALA A 307 -8.23 -4.62 14.61
C ALA A 307 -9.71 -4.34 14.25
N ALA A 308 -10.18 -4.80 13.09
CA ALA A 308 -11.55 -4.56 12.65
C ALA A 308 -12.59 -5.23 13.55
N GLN A 309 -13.66 -4.49 13.85
CA GLN A 309 -14.85 -5.02 14.54
C GLN A 309 -15.64 -5.90 13.59
N THR A 310 -15.33 -7.17 13.59
CA THR A 310 -16.04 -8.21 12.85
C THR A 310 -15.75 -9.58 13.47
N ASN A 311 -16.70 -10.47 13.42
CA ASN A 311 -16.51 -11.88 13.78
C ASN A 311 -16.26 -12.75 12.53
N SER A 312 -16.59 -12.25 11.34
CA SER A 312 -16.45 -13.00 10.09
C SER A 312 -15.10 -12.79 9.39
N PRO A 313 -14.22 -13.82 9.34
CA PRO A 313 -12.97 -13.75 8.56
C PRO A 313 -13.21 -13.49 7.08
N VAL A 314 -14.29 -14.05 6.50
CA VAL A 314 -14.63 -13.90 5.07
C VAL A 314 -15.03 -12.47 4.75
N ARG A 315 -15.84 -11.83 5.62
CA ARG A 315 -16.20 -10.43 5.47
C ARG A 315 -14.99 -9.53 5.46
N GLN A 316 -14.11 -9.67 6.46
CA GLN A 316 -12.90 -8.85 6.51
C GLN A 316 -11.97 -9.12 5.33
N GLY A 317 -11.90 -10.33 4.84
CA GLY A 317 -11.17 -10.64 3.61
C GLY A 317 -11.70 -9.86 2.42
N LEU A 318 -13.04 -9.83 2.22
CA LEU A 318 -13.69 -9.06 1.14
C LEU A 318 -13.46 -7.56 1.30
N VAL A 319 -13.59 -7.02 2.50
CA VAL A 319 -13.32 -5.59 2.77
C VAL A 319 -11.86 -5.27 2.47
N SER A 320 -10.91 -6.09 2.92
CA SER A 320 -9.47 -5.89 2.67
C SER A 320 -9.11 -5.92 1.19
N MET A 321 -9.78 -6.76 0.39
CA MET A 321 -9.60 -6.87 -1.05
C MET A 321 -9.89 -5.55 -1.78
N THR A 322 -10.87 -4.77 -1.30
CA THR A 322 -11.23 -3.48 -1.90
C THR A 322 -10.11 -2.46 -1.82
N GLY A 323 -9.21 -2.59 -0.83
CA GLY A 323 -8.03 -1.74 -0.71
C GLY A 323 -7.13 -1.80 -1.96
N THR A 324 -6.80 -3.00 -2.44
CA THR A 324 -6.00 -3.16 -3.69
C THR A 324 -6.75 -2.66 -4.92
N PHE A 325 -8.07 -2.83 -4.95
CA PHE A 325 -8.91 -2.31 -6.05
C PHE A 325 -8.85 -0.79 -6.10
N ILE A 326 -9.05 -0.11 -4.97
CA ILE A 326 -9.04 1.36 -4.90
C ILE A 326 -7.63 1.89 -5.17
N ASP A 327 -6.62 1.35 -4.50
CA ASP A 327 -5.23 1.81 -4.59
C ASP A 327 -4.67 1.70 -6.02
N THR A 328 -4.72 0.51 -6.60
CA THR A 328 -3.98 0.27 -7.84
C THR A 328 -4.89 0.23 -9.07
N ILE A 329 -6.02 -0.50 -9.02
CA ILE A 329 -6.92 -0.58 -10.20
C ILE A 329 -7.52 0.81 -10.49
N ILE A 330 -7.78 1.63 -9.48
CA ILE A 330 -8.28 2.99 -9.68
C ILE A 330 -7.13 4.01 -9.66
N ILE A 331 -6.52 4.28 -8.50
CA ILE A 331 -5.63 5.44 -8.33
C ILE A 331 -4.35 5.33 -9.18
N CYS A 332 -3.63 4.20 -9.12
CA CYS A 332 -2.40 4.04 -9.92
C CYS A 332 -2.70 4.03 -11.43
N THR A 333 -3.84 3.45 -11.84
CA THR A 333 -4.24 3.45 -13.26
C THR A 333 -4.51 4.88 -13.75
N LEU A 334 -5.20 5.71 -12.95
CA LEU A 334 -5.44 7.11 -13.28
C LEU A 334 -4.11 7.88 -13.40
N THR A 335 -3.17 7.66 -12.48
CA THR A 335 -1.83 8.28 -12.52
C THR A 335 -1.07 7.88 -13.78
N GLY A 336 -0.96 6.58 -14.04
CA GLY A 336 -0.21 6.06 -15.18
C GLY A 336 -0.81 6.48 -16.51
N LEU A 337 -2.15 6.46 -16.61
CA LEU A 337 -2.85 6.95 -17.79
C LEU A 337 -2.62 8.45 -18.01
N SER A 338 -2.65 9.27 -16.96
CA SER A 338 -2.35 10.71 -17.04
C SER A 338 -0.94 10.97 -17.56
N ILE A 339 0.05 10.19 -17.10
CA ILE A 339 1.45 10.28 -17.54
C ILE A 339 1.59 9.90 -19.02
N VAL A 340 0.90 8.82 -19.46
CA VAL A 340 0.96 8.36 -20.86
C VAL A 340 0.23 9.32 -21.79
N LEU A 341 -0.94 9.83 -21.42
CA LEU A 341 -1.75 10.77 -22.21
C LEU A 341 -1.02 12.08 -22.50
N THR A 342 -0.24 12.57 -21.55
CA THR A 342 0.49 13.83 -21.66
C THR A 342 1.90 13.68 -22.25
N GLY A 343 2.39 12.44 -22.40
CA GLY A 343 3.75 12.17 -22.87
C GLY A 343 4.83 12.49 -21.82
N ALA A 344 4.45 12.74 -20.56
CA ALA A 344 5.38 13.13 -19.49
C ALA A 344 6.54 12.14 -19.29
N TRP A 345 6.32 10.87 -19.55
CA TRP A 345 7.33 9.81 -19.43
C TRP A 345 8.47 9.90 -20.46
N GLN A 346 8.31 10.70 -21.54
CA GLN A 346 9.30 10.89 -22.60
C GLN A 346 10.14 12.15 -22.38
N VAL A 347 9.81 12.98 -21.41
CA VAL A 347 10.51 14.24 -21.15
C VAL A 347 11.80 13.96 -20.41
N GLU A 348 12.92 14.24 -21.05
CA GLU A 348 14.25 14.02 -20.47
C GLU A 348 14.47 14.90 -19.22
N GLY A 349 15.15 14.34 -18.23
CA GLY A 349 15.51 15.04 -17.00
C GLY A 349 14.42 15.12 -15.93
N LEU A 350 13.21 14.61 -16.20
CA LEU A 350 12.16 14.51 -15.17
C LEU A 350 12.28 13.19 -14.43
N GLU A 351 12.24 13.26 -13.09
CA GLU A 351 12.28 12.09 -12.23
C GLU A 351 11.19 12.14 -11.14
N GLY A 352 10.71 10.97 -10.76
CA GLY A 352 9.79 10.79 -9.64
C GLY A 352 8.54 11.67 -9.71
N VAL A 353 8.35 12.56 -8.74
CA VAL A 353 7.18 13.44 -8.66
C VAL A 353 7.11 14.44 -9.81
N GLN A 354 8.23 14.84 -10.37
CA GLN A 354 8.29 15.84 -11.47
C GLN A 354 7.53 15.36 -12.71
N VAL A 355 7.59 14.04 -13.00
CA VAL A 355 6.87 13.44 -14.13
C VAL A 355 5.36 13.59 -13.98
N THR A 356 4.83 13.30 -12.81
CA THR A 356 3.39 13.43 -12.54
C THR A 356 3.00 14.91 -12.45
N THR A 357 3.86 15.77 -11.91
CA THR A 357 3.65 17.23 -11.90
C THR A 357 3.54 17.77 -13.32
N TYR A 358 4.44 17.37 -14.21
CA TYR A 358 4.39 17.73 -15.63
C TYR A 358 3.08 17.26 -16.27
N ALA A 359 2.65 16.01 -15.99
CA ALA A 359 1.40 15.48 -16.51
C ALA A 359 0.19 16.33 -16.08
N PHE A 360 0.12 16.73 -14.82
CA PHE A 360 -0.96 17.57 -14.31
C PHE A 360 -0.92 18.99 -14.86
N GLN A 361 0.27 19.59 -15.00
CA GLN A 361 0.45 20.94 -15.57
C GLN A 361 -0.01 21.03 -17.02
N HIS A 362 0.27 20.00 -17.83
CA HIS A 362 0.00 19.99 -19.27
C HIS A 362 -1.31 19.27 -19.65
N GLY A 363 -1.87 18.49 -18.73
CA GLY A 363 -3.10 17.73 -19.00
C GLY A 363 -4.36 18.38 -18.46
N LEU A 364 -4.28 19.18 -17.40
CA LEU A 364 -5.42 19.88 -16.80
C LEU A 364 -5.70 21.23 -17.49
N PRO A 365 -6.99 21.66 -17.54
CA PRO A 365 -7.37 22.93 -18.14
C PRO A 365 -7.18 24.13 -17.17
N PHE A 366 -6.26 24.03 -16.23
CA PHE A 366 -5.99 25.03 -15.20
C PHE A 366 -4.58 25.61 -15.33
N PRO A 367 -4.29 26.77 -14.71
CA PRO A 367 -2.94 27.30 -14.66
C PRO A 367 -1.94 26.28 -14.07
N ALA A 368 -0.73 26.21 -14.63
CA ALA A 368 0.29 25.24 -14.23
C ALA A 368 0.60 25.27 -12.72
N GLN A 369 0.64 26.45 -12.11
CA GLN A 369 0.85 26.62 -10.68
C GLN A 369 -0.27 25.98 -9.84
N PHE A 370 -1.54 26.16 -10.25
CA PHE A 370 -2.67 25.54 -9.56
C PHE A 370 -2.64 24.01 -9.70
N SER A 371 -2.34 23.49 -10.89
CA SER A 371 -2.20 22.04 -11.13
C SER A 371 -1.10 21.44 -10.28
N SER A 372 0.05 22.10 -10.18
CA SER A 372 1.16 21.69 -9.30
C SER A 372 0.79 21.74 -7.82
N PHE A 373 0.06 22.77 -7.39
CA PHE A 373 -0.41 22.90 -6.01
C PHE A 373 -1.33 21.75 -5.62
N ILE A 374 -2.29 21.40 -6.47
CA ILE A 374 -3.21 20.28 -6.22
C ILE A 374 -2.44 18.96 -6.10
N LEU A 375 -1.50 18.70 -7.01
CA LEU A 375 -0.72 17.46 -6.95
C LEU A 375 0.17 17.41 -5.70
N MET A 376 0.84 18.50 -5.35
CA MET A 376 1.64 18.63 -4.13
C MET A 376 0.77 18.36 -2.90
N LEU A 377 -0.42 18.96 -2.81
CA LEU A 377 -1.36 18.78 -1.71
C LEU A 377 -1.80 17.32 -1.57
N CYS A 378 -2.16 16.68 -2.69
CA CYS A 378 -2.52 15.27 -2.71
C CYS A 378 -1.34 14.40 -2.22
N LEU A 379 -0.14 14.64 -2.71
CA LEU A 379 1.05 13.87 -2.32
C LEU A 379 1.38 14.04 -0.83
N VAL A 380 1.25 15.25 -0.30
CA VAL A 380 1.46 15.52 1.14
C VAL A 380 0.47 14.72 1.99
N PHE A 381 -0.81 14.71 1.65
CA PHE A 381 -1.81 13.91 2.38
C PHE A 381 -1.59 12.40 2.22
N PHE A 382 -1.31 11.93 1.01
CA PHE A 382 -1.02 10.52 0.73
C PHE A 382 0.16 10.02 1.57
N ALA A 383 1.28 10.75 1.49
CA ALA A 383 2.48 10.34 2.21
C ALA A 383 2.36 10.53 3.73
N PHE A 384 1.67 11.57 4.21
CA PHE A 384 1.40 11.78 5.63
C PHE A 384 0.62 10.61 6.23
N THR A 385 -0.46 10.20 5.58
CA THR A 385 -1.26 9.07 6.08
C THR A 385 -0.47 7.76 6.04
N THR A 386 0.39 7.56 5.04
CA THR A 386 1.25 6.37 4.95
C THR A 386 2.25 6.30 6.12
N ILE A 387 2.82 7.43 6.54
CA ILE A 387 3.67 7.49 7.73
C ILE A 387 2.91 7.00 8.97
N LEU A 388 1.65 7.43 9.14
CA LEU A 388 0.83 7.03 10.28
C LEU A 388 0.47 5.55 10.26
N GLY A 389 0.07 5.02 9.10
CA GLY A 389 -0.30 3.62 8.94
C GLY A 389 0.87 2.67 9.18
N TRP A 390 2.05 3.01 8.69
CA TRP A 390 3.25 2.20 8.86
C TRP A 390 3.84 2.26 10.26
N ASP A 391 3.68 3.37 11.00
CA ASP A 391 4.02 3.40 12.43
C ASP A 391 3.21 2.32 13.17
N TYR A 392 1.89 2.28 12.96
CA TYR A 392 1.03 1.28 13.57
C TYR A 392 1.48 -0.16 13.23
N TYR A 393 1.80 -0.44 11.97
CA TYR A 393 2.27 -1.77 11.57
C TYR A 393 3.59 -2.15 12.25
N SER A 394 4.53 -1.23 12.29
CA SER A 394 5.84 -1.46 12.89
C SER A 394 5.77 -1.60 14.40
N GLU A 395 4.92 -0.82 15.08
CA GLU A 395 4.65 -0.97 16.51
C GLU A 395 4.09 -2.37 16.83
N ARG A 396 3.14 -2.87 16.04
CA ARG A 396 2.60 -4.23 16.23
C ARG A 396 3.66 -5.30 15.98
N CYS A 397 4.51 -5.13 14.96
CA CYS A 397 5.64 -6.03 14.72
C CYS A 397 6.63 -6.04 15.90
N LEU A 398 6.97 -4.87 16.43
CA LEU A 398 7.88 -4.75 17.59
C LEU A 398 7.28 -5.30 18.87
N GLU A 399 5.98 -5.10 19.08
CA GLU A 399 5.24 -5.68 20.20
C GLU A 399 5.34 -7.21 20.20
N TYR A 400 5.10 -7.83 19.04
CA TYR A 400 5.27 -9.28 18.90
C TYR A 400 6.71 -9.73 19.18
N LEU A 401 7.72 -9.03 18.66
CA LEU A 401 9.14 -9.36 18.88
C LEU A 401 9.55 -9.21 20.36
N SER A 402 9.02 -8.21 21.04
CA SER A 402 9.32 -7.92 22.44
C SER A 402 8.49 -8.68 23.45
N GLY A 403 7.59 -9.57 22.97
CA GLY A 403 6.70 -10.36 23.82
C GLY A 403 5.68 -9.53 24.59
N GLY A 404 5.13 -8.48 23.96
CA GLY A 404 4.11 -7.61 24.54
C GLY A 404 4.66 -6.44 25.38
N ASN A 405 5.98 -6.17 25.36
CA ASN A 405 6.58 -5.11 26.17
C ASN A 405 6.34 -3.73 25.56
N MET A 406 5.31 -3.04 26.03
CA MET A 406 4.91 -1.70 25.58
C MET A 406 5.95 -0.59 25.85
N LYS A 407 6.96 -0.81 26.71
CA LYS A 407 8.05 0.16 26.90
C LYS A 407 8.91 0.27 25.64
N HIS A 408 9.22 -0.87 24.99
CA HIS A 408 9.96 -0.88 23.73
C HIS A 408 9.18 -0.19 22.60
N VAL A 409 7.87 -0.41 22.53
CA VAL A 409 6.99 0.24 21.55
C VAL A 409 6.99 1.76 21.73
N LYS A 410 6.92 2.26 22.98
CA LYS A 410 6.98 3.70 23.27
C LYS A 410 8.32 4.33 22.86
N ILE A 411 9.44 3.65 23.11
CA ILE A 411 10.77 4.12 22.69
C ILE A 411 10.84 4.16 21.16
N PHE A 412 10.37 3.10 20.49
CA PHE A 412 10.34 3.01 19.04
C PHE A 412 9.57 4.17 18.40
N ARG A 413 8.41 4.53 18.94
CA ARG A 413 7.61 5.67 18.47
C ARG A 413 8.40 6.97 18.42
N TRP A 414 9.22 7.25 19.44
CA TRP A 414 10.08 8.44 19.43
C TRP A 414 11.22 8.34 18.42
N ILE A 415 11.80 7.15 18.25
CA ILE A 415 12.80 6.91 17.20
C ILE A 415 12.17 7.10 15.82
N TYR A 416 10.92 6.63 15.61
CA TYR A 416 10.18 6.78 14.37
C TYR A 416 9.91 8.26 14.04
N ILE A 417 9.45 9.05 15.02
CA ILE A 417 9.26 10.51 14.86
C ILE A 417 10.58 11.20 14.50
N LEU A 418 11.69 10.80 15.13
CA LEU A 418 13.01 11.32 14.78
C LEU A 418 13.42 10.92 13.35
N ALA A 419 13.12 9.71 12.92
CA ALA A 419 13.39 9.26 11.55
C ALA A 419 12.58 10.06 10.52
N VAL A 420 11.33 10.42 10.83
CA VAL A 420 10.52 11.33 10.00
C VAL A 420 11.19 12.68 9.85
N PHE A 421 11.79 13.22 10.90
CA PHE A 421 12.53 14.51 10.83
C PHE A 421 13.80 14.40 9.98
N ILE A 422 14.53 13.28 10.08
CA ILE A 422 15.81 13.08 9.39
C ILE A 422 15.63 12.69 7.92
N GLY A 423 14.53 12.02 7.59
CA GLY A 423 14.26 11.46 6.25
C GLY A 423 14.48 12.40 5.07
N PRO A 424 14.06 13.67 5.12
CA PRO A 424 14.24 14.64 4.01
C PRO A 424 15.69 14.90 3.65
N TYR A 425 16.62 14.65 4.58
CA TYR A 425 18.05 14.92 4.42
C TYR A 425 18.85 13.72 3.92
N MET A 426 18.16 12.61 3.61
CA MET A 426 18.75 11.41 3.03
C MET A 426 18.76 11.47 1.50
N THR A 427 19.70 10.77 0.86
CA THR A 427 19.74 10.70 -0.61
C THR A 427 18.59 9.88 -1.16
N VAL A 428 17.89 10.40 -2.16
CA VAL A 428 16.67 9.82 -2.75
C VAL A 428 16.88 8.36 -3.19
N SER A 429 17.95 8.08 -3.94
CA SER A 429 18.17 6.73 -4.49
C SER A 429 18.41 5.67 -3.41
N ALA A 430 19.20 5.98 -2.38
CA ALA A 430 19.46 5.06 -1.28
C ALA A 430 18.18 4.75 -0.47
N VAL A 431 17.35 5.77 -0.24
CA VAL A 431 16.08 5.64 0.48
C VAL A 431 15.14 4.66 -0.22
N TRP A 432 14.94 4.81 -1.53
CA TRP A 432 14.06 3.94 -2.28
C TRP A 432 14.60 2.51 -2.39
N THR A 433 15.91 2.35 -2.56
CA THR A 433 16.53 1.02 -2.64
C THR A 433 16.43 0.27 -1.32
N ILE A 434 16.65 0.94 -0.18
CA ILE A 434 16.50 0.33 1.14
C ILE A 434 15.03 -0.06 1.39
N ALA A 435 14.09 0.81 1.04
CA ALA A 435 12.67 0.52 1.14
C ALA A 435 12.27 -0.73 0.34
N ASP A 436 12.74 -0.82 -0.89
CA ASP A 436 12.48 -1.97 -1.77
C ASP A 436 13.04 -3.26 -1.18
N ILE A 437 14.29 -3.26 -0.71
CA ILE A 437 14.95 -4.45 -0.12
C ILE A 437 14.13 -4.99 1.06
N PHE A 438 13.79 -4.15 2.03
CA PHE A 438 13.06 -4.62 3.21
C PHE A 438 11.64 -5.09 2.88
N ASN A 439 10.96 -4.41 1.97
CA ASN A 439 9.64 -4.84 1.48
C ASN A 439 9.70 -6.23 0.85
N GLY A 440 10.66 -6.46 -0.03
CA GLY A 440 10.83 -7.76 -0.69
C GLY A 440 11.14 -8.88 0.31
N LEU A 441 12.02 -8.62 1.28
CA LEU A 441 12.36 -9.59 2.32
C LEU A 441 11.18 -9.88 3.27
N MET A 442 10.32 -8.90 3.55
CA MET A 442 9.10 -9.09 4.34
C MET A 442 8.05 -9.94 3.60
N ALA A 443 7.97 -9.81 2.28
CA ALA A 443 7.01 -10.57 1.48
C ALA A 443 7.24 -12.08 1.53
N ILE A 444 8.49 -12.53 1.61
CA ILE A 444 8.84 -13.96 1.54
C ILE A 444 8.15 -14.78 2.64
N PRO A 445 8.29 -14.47 3.94
CA PRO A 445 7.60 -15.20 5.02
C PRO A 445 6.08 -15.20 4.86
N ASN A 446 5.51 -14.08 4.44
CA ASN A 446 4.07 -13.96 4.25
C ASN A 446 3.58 -14.84 3.10
N MET A 447 4.25 -14.83 1.95
CA MET A 447 3.87 -15.67 0.82
C MET A 447 3.98 -17.16 1.15
N ILE A 448 5.01 -17.59 1.89
CA ILE A 448 5.12 -18.96 2.39
C ILE A 448 3.89 -19.34 3.23
N ALA A 449 3.45 -18.45 4.12
CA ALA A 449 2.27 -18.69 4.95
C ALA A 449 0.98 -18.78 4.12
N LEU A 450 0.80 -17.89 3.13
CA LEU A 450 -0.36 -17.93 2.25
C LEU A 450 -0.45 -19.22 1.43
N PHE A 451 0.68 -19.73 0.93
CA PHE A 451 0.72 -21.04 0.27
C PHE A 451 0.35 -22.17 1.23
N ALA A 452 0.96 -22.20 2.42
CA ALA A 452 0.72 -23.23 3.43
C ALA A 452 -0.74 -23.26 3.91
N LEU A 453 -1.32 -22.05 4.13
CA LEU A 453 -2.68 -21.89 4.65
C LEU A 453 -3.75 -21.75 3.54
N SER A 454 -3.38 -21.91 2.27
CA SER A 454 -4.31 -21.77 1.15
C SER A 454 -5.50 -22.73 1.23
N GLY A 455 -5.30 -23.92 1.82
CA GLY A 455 -6.40 -24.88 2.10
C GLY A 455 -7.40 -24.37 3.13
N VAL A 456 -6.91 -23.71 4.18
CA VAL A 456 -7.76 -23.08 5.23
C VAL A 456 -8.58 -21.96 4.62
N ILE A 457 -7.96 -21.07 3.85
CA ILE A 457 -8.64 -19.95 3.18
C ILE A 457 -9.79 -20.45 2.30
N VAL A 458 -9.54 -21.48 1.48
CA VAL A 458 -10.58 -22.05 0.60
C VAL A 458 -11.70 -22.71 1.40
N LYS A 459 -11.36 -23.43 2.48
CA LYS A 459 -12.34 -24.09 3.33
C LYS A 459 -13.28 -23.07 3.99
N GLU A 460 -12.74 -22.05 4.63
CA GLU A 460 -13.53 -21.00 5.28
C GLU A 460 -14.42 -20.25 4.28
N THR A 461 -13.85 -19.87 3.14
CA THR A 461 -14.60 -19.18 2.09
C THR A 461 -15.77 -20.01 1.56
N ARG A 462 -15.52 -21.29 1.29
CA ARG A 462 -16.58 -22.19 0.80
C ARG A 462 -17.65 -22.44 1.84
N ALA A 463 -17.27 -22.72 3.08
CA ALA A 463 -18.20 -22.96 4.17
C ALA A 463 -19.14 -21.77 4.36
N PHE A 464 -18.62 -20.55 4.43
CA PHE A 464 -19.40 -19.33 4.56
C PHE A 464 -20.42 -19.15 3.42
N PHE A 465 -19.98 -19.20 2.18
CA PHE A 465 -20.88 -18.97 1.03
C PHE A 465 -21.82 -20.15 0.77
N GLN A 466 -21.47 -21.37 1.20
CA GLN A 466 -22.34 -22.52 1.10
C GLN A 466 -23.48 -22.45 2.12
N HIS A 467 -23.16 -22.13 3.37
CA HIS A 467 -24.14 -21.92 4.44
C HIS A 467 -25.14 -20.82 4.06
N ALA A 468 -24.65 -19.64 3.67
CA ALA A 468 -25.52 -18.53 3.25
C ALA A 468 -26.40 -18.88 2.04
N LYS A 469 -25.93 -19.74 1.13
CA LYS A 469 -26.75 -20.20 0.01
C LYS A 469 -27.84 -21.20 0.41
N GLU A 470 -27.52 -22.14 1.28
CA GLU A 470 -28.47 -23.14 1.79
C GLU A 470 -29.60 -22.45 2.59
N GLU A 471 -29.25 -21.52 3.42
CA GLU A 471 -30.19 -20.73 4.24
C GLU A 471 -31.07 -19.82 3.38
N ALA A 472 -30.51 -19.10 2.40
CA ALA A 472 -31.29 -18.29 1.45
C ALA A 472 -32.34 -19.12 0.71
N LEU A 473 -32.00 -20.37 0.35
CA LEU A 473 -32.94 -21.31 -0.29
C LEU A 473 -34.01 -21.81 0.67
N ALA A 474 -33.66 -22.09 1.92
CA ALA A 474 -34.59 -22.60 2.92
C ALA A 474 -35.61 -21.54 3.35
N GLU A 475 -35.21 -20.29 3.43
CA GLU A 475 -36.05 -19.18 3.89
C GLU A 475 -36.73 -18.39 2.76
N HIS A 476 -36.49 -18.76 1.50
CA HIS A 476 -36.97 -18.01 0.32
C HIS A 476 -36.54 -16.52 0.29
N ARG A 477 -35.36 -16.25 0.83
CA ARG A 477 -34.76 -14.91 0.96
C ARG A 477 -33.67 -14.68 -0.09
N SER A 478 -33.29 -13.42 -0.27
CA SER A 478 -32.16 -13.12 -1.14
C SER A 478 -30.82 -13.59 -0.50
N PHE A 479 -29.91 -14.06 -1.31
CA PHE A 479 -28.58 -14.46 -0.86
C PHE A 479 -27.83 -13.34 -0.12
N GLU A 480 -28.08 -12.08 -0.53
CA GLU A 480 -27.43 -10.92 0.08
C GLU A 480 -27.98 -10.63 1.48
N GLU A 481 -29.29 -10.75 1.70
CA GLU A 481 -29.93 -10.59 3.01
C GLU A 481 -29.44 -11.62 4.00
N VAL A 482 -29.37 -12.89 3.60
CA VAL A 482 -28.86 -13.97 4.46
C VAL A 482 -27.37 -13.80 4.76
N CYS A 483 -26.57 -13.37 3.80
CA CYS A 483 -25.17 -13.06 4.06
C CYS A 483 -24.99 -11.95 5.11
N GLU A 484 -25.92 -11.01 5.19
CA GLU A 484 -25.89 -9.92 6.18
C GLU A 484 -26.36 -10.41 7.56
N GLU A 485 -27.34 -11.28 7.63
CA GLU A 485 -27.89 -11.81 8.88
C GLU A 485 -26.95 -12.81 9.55
N ASN A 486 -26.33 -13.70 8.78
CA ASN A 486 -25.32 -14.64 9.29
C ASN A 486 -24.09 -13.92 9.92
N LEU A 487 -23.90 -12.67 9.60
CA LEU A 487 -22.90 -11.83 10.27
C LEU A 487 -23.37 -11.43 11.68
N ASN A 488 -24.67 -11.33 11.90
CA ASN A 488 -25.26 -10.93 13.19
C ASN A 488 -25.53 -12.14 14.11
N GLU A 489 -25.76 -13.35 13.56
CA GLU A 489 -26.08 -14.56 14.34
C GLU A 489 -24.88 -15.32 14.91
N GLU A 490 -23.67 -15.16 14.35
CA GLU A 490 -22.44 -15.67 14.97
C GLU A 490 -22.18 -15.07 16.38
N GLU A 491 -23.09 -14.20 16.88
CA GLU A 491 -23.05 -13.58 18.20
C GLU A 491 -23.81 -14.32 19.31
N ALA A 492 -24.63 -15.29 19.00
CA ALA A 492 -25.35 -16.02 20.06
C ALA A 492 -24.36 -16.94 20.80
N PRO A 493 -24.15 -16.76 22.12
CA PRO A 493 -23.32 -17.70 22.86
C PRO A 493 -23.99 -19.05 22.78
N ALA A 494 -23.26 -20.07 22.36
CA ALA A 494 -23.66 -21.45 22.52
C ALA A 494 -23.87 -21.68 24.04
N ASN A 495 -25.12 -21.78 24.47
CA ASN A 495 -25.52 -22.16 25.82
C ASN A 495 -25.02 -23.55 26.18
#